data_817436def32e74d617a34283e8c5cdbe
#
_entry.id   817436def32e74d617a34283e8c5cdbe
#
_cell.length_a   1.000
_cell.length_b   1.000
_cell.length_c   1.000
_cell.angle_alpha   90.00
_cell.angle_beta   90.00
_cell.angle_gamma   90.00
#
_symmetry.space_group_name_H-M   'P 1'
#
loop_
_entity.id
_entity.type
_entity.pdbx_description
1 polymer ?
#
loop_
_entity_poly.entity_id
_entity_poly.type
_entity_poly.pdbx_seq_one_letter_code
_entity_poly.pdbx_strand_id
1 'polypeptide(L)'
;KLIAENASLREELSARRQEQQQTYVPKPLDLSEYKTRKLYIDSMLTDAGWTEGKDWLNEVELSGMPNKSETGYADYVLYDDMHRPLAVIEAKRTCVDVSKGRQQAKLYADLLEKKYKRRPVIFLTNGFETHIIDGQYPERKCATIYSKRDLEKWFNLLTMRTSLKHITVDKSIADRYYQEAAIKAVCSSFDEKNHRKALLVMATGSGKTRTVIALCKIL
;
A
#
# COMPACT_ATOMS: atom_id res chain seq x y z
N LYS A 1 36.76 10.25 -49.54
CA LYS A 1 36.51 11.54 -48.85
C LYS A 1 35.38 11.41 -47.83
N LEU A 2 34.15 11.01 -48.20
CA LEU A 2 33.00 10.86 -47.34
C LEU A 2 33.20 9.86 -46.17
N ILE A 3 33.91 8.75 -46.39
CA ILE A 3 34.18 7.73 -45.35
C ILE A 3 35.12 8.29 -44.28
N ALA A 4 36.15 9.03 -44.67
CA ALA A 4 37.07 9.67 -43.72
C ALA A 4 36.39 10.78 -42.90
N GLU A 5 35.54 11.55 -43.56
CA GLU A 5 34.72 12.59 -42.90
C GLU A 5 33.74 12.03 -41.89
N ASN A 6 33.04 10.91 -42.22
CA ASN A 6 32.18 10.19 -41.30
C ASN A 6 32.94 9.59 -40.11
N ALA A 7 34.15 9.10 -40.31
CA ALA A 7 34.97 8.59 -39.19
C ALA A 7 35.38 9.72 -38.27
N SER A 8 35.82 10.86 -38.79
CA SER A 8 36.18 12.03 -38.01
C SER A 8 34.97 12.58 -37.18
N LEU A 9 33.78 12.68 -37.80
CA LEU A 9 32.57 13.11 -37.12
C LEU A 9 32.15 12.16 -36.03
N ARG A 10 32.30 10.85 -36.19
CA ARG A 10 32.02 9.86 -35.14
C ARG A 10 32.97 9.97 -33.96
N GLU A 11 34.25 10.20 -34.19
CA GLU A 11 35.22 10.42 -33.14
C GLU A 11 34.94 11.71 -32.37
N GLU A 12 34.62 12.80 -33.07
CA GLU A 12 34.24 14.06 -32.43
C GLU A 12 32.96 13.95 -31.59
N LEU A 13 31.94 13.27 -32.08
CA LEU A 13 30.71 12.98 -31.31
C LEU A 13 30.98 12.09 -30.12
N SER A 14 31.86 11.11 -30.24
CA SER A 14 32.27 10.23 -29.15
C SER A 14 32.98 11.02 -28.05
N ALA A 15 33.93 11.88 -28.41
CA ALA A 15 34.67 12.75 -27.48
C ALA A 15 33.72 13.71 -26.73
N ARG A 16 32.81 14.37 -27.46
CA ARG A 16 31.80 15.26 -26.84
C ARG A 16 30.87 14.53 -25.87
N ARG A 17 30.47 13.29 -26.21
CA ARG A 17 29.66 12.46 -25.31
C ARG A 17 30.40 12.09 -24.02
N GLN A 18 31.68 11.73 -24.13
CA GLN A 18 32.51 11.43 -22.97
C GLN A 18 32.73 12.65 -22.09
N GLU A 19 33.00 13.82 -22.68
CA GLU A 19 33.13 15.07 -21.95
C GLU A 19 31.81 15.47 -21.22
N GLN A 20 30.67 15.32 -21.90
CA GLN A 20 29.36 15.54 -21.30
C GLN A 20 29.06 14.56 -20.18
N GLN A 21 29.46 13.29 -20.30
CA GLN A 21 29.29 12.31 -19.20
C GLN A 21 30.15 12.63 -17.99
N GLN A 22 31.37 13.13 -18.18
CA GLN A 22 32.25 13.51 -17.07
C GLN A 22 31.78 14.79 -16.35
N THR A 23 31.12 15.70 -17.06
CA THR A 23 30.62 16.97 -16.51
C THR A 23 29.18 16.92 -16.05
N TYR A 24 28.45 15.83 -16.38
CA TYR A 24 27.05 15.68 -15.98
C TYR A 24 26.91 15.36 -14.50
N VAL A 25 26.51 16.34 -13.74
CA VAL A 25 26.04 16.16 -12.36
C VAL A 25 24.52 16.01 -12.41
N PRO A 26 23.95 14.82 -12.10
CA PRO A 26 22.53 14.63 -12.10
C PRO A 26 21.90 15.53 -11.03
N LYS A 27 21.11 16.50 -11.43
CA LYS A 27 20.31 17.30 -10.53
C LYS A 27 19.03 16.53 -10.20
N PRO A 28 18.65 16.44 -8.92
CA PRO A 28 17.38 15.85 -8.57
C PRO A 28 16.23 16.57 -9.30
N LEU A 29 15.30 15.82 -9.85
CA LEU A 29 14.11 16.38 -10.49
C LEU A 29 13.22 16.99 -9.40
N ASP A 30 13.25 18.32 -9.26
CA ASP A 30 12.43 19.05 -8.30
C ASP A 30 11.21 19.66 -8.98
N LEU A 31 10.16 18.87 -9.07
CA LEU A 31 8.85 19.33 -9.54
C LEU A 31 8.01 19.80 -8.36
N SER A 32 7.23 20.88 -8.57
CA SER A 32 6.24 21.30 -7.61
C SER A 32 5.20 20.19 -7.37
N GLU A 33 4.55 20.22 -6.22
CA GLU A 33 3.55 19.23 -5.84
C GLU A 33 2.42 19.14 -6.88
N TYR A 34 1.95 20.29 -7.40
CA TYR A 34 0.98 20.33 -8.48
C TYR A 34 1.45 19.61 -9.75
N LYS A 35 2.71 19.86 -10.20
CA LYS A 35 3.26 19.17 -11.37
C LYS A 35 3.46 17.69 -11.12
N THR A 36 3.88 17.30 -9.91
CA THR A 36 4.00 15.89 -9.51
C THR A 36 2.65 15.19 -9.61
N ARG A 37 1.59 15.81 -9.11
CA ARG A 37 0.23 15.28 -9.22
C ARG A 37 -0.16 15.07 -10.69
N LYS A 38 -0.10 16.11 -11.50
CA LYS A 38 -0.55 16.08 -12.90
C LYS A 38 0.26 15.15 -13.81
N LEU A 39 1.57 15.09 -13.63
CA LEU A 39 2.42 14.30 -14.54
C LEU A 39 2.57 12.83 -14.12
N TYR A 40 2.53 12.54 -12.83
CA TYR A 40 2.82 11.19 -12.34
C TYR A 40 1.61 10.54 -11.68
N ILE A 41 0.94 11.21 -10.74
CA ILE A 41 -0.11 10.59 -9.94
C ILE A 41 -1.37 10.38 -10.77
N ASP A 42 -1.81 11.38 -11.54
CA ASP A 42 -2.97 11.25 -12.42
C ASP A 42 -2.74 10.14 -13.47
N SER A 43 -1.52 10.04 -14.04
CA SER A 43 -1.16 8.95 -14.96
C SER A 43 -1.22 7.60 -14.26
N MET A 44 -0.64 7.48 -13.05
CA MET A 44 -0.67 6.23 -12.27
C MET A 44 -2.10 5.79 -11.97
N LEU A 45 -2.99 6.74 -11.66
CA LEU A 45 -4.41 6.46 -11.43
C LEU A 45 -5.09 5.98 -12.70
N THR A 46 -4.88 6.67 -13.80
CA THR A 46 -5.43 6.29 -15.12
C THR A 46 -4.96 4.90 -15.55
N ASP A 47 -3.66 4.62 -15.42
CA ASP A 47 -3.06 3.33 -15.75
C ASP A 47 -3.59 2.20 -14.86
N ALA A 48 -3.92 2.50 -13.60
CA ALA A 48 -4.57 1.57 -12.67
C ALA A 48 -6.09 1.42 -12.90
N GLY A 49 -6.64 2.07 -13.93
CA GLY A 49 -8.04 1.96 -14.34
C GLY A 49 -9.01 2.85 -13.56
N TRP A 50 -8.52 3.90 -12.90
CA TRP A 50 -9.35 4.89 -12.22
C TRP A 50 -9.78 6.01 -13.17
N THR A 51 -11.02 6.50 -13.04
CA THR A 51 -11.59 7.57 -13.86
C THR A 51 -11.73 8.85 -13.06
N GLU A 52 -11.14 9.97 -13.55
CA GLU A 52 -11.25 11.28 -12.93
C GLU A 52 -12.72 11.75 -12.85
N GLY A 53 -13.08 12.33 -11.71
CA GLY A 53 -14.43 12.85 -11.48
C GLY A 53 -15.50 11.79 -11.19
N LYS A 54 -15.23 10.52 -11.49
CA LYS A 54 -16.10 9.40 -11.19
C LYS A 54 -15.59 8.58 -10.01
N ASP A 55 -14.39 8.03 -10.18
CA ASP A 55 -13.81 7.10 -9.22
C ASP A 55 -12.84 7.80 -8.26
N TRP A 56 -12.36 8.98 -8.59
CA TRP A 56 -11.53 9.78 -7.71
C TRP A 56 -11.77 11.28 -7.85
N LEU A 57 -11.57 11.98 -6.74
CA LEU A 57 -11.62 13.42 -6.64
C LEU A 57 -10.32 13.94 -6.03
N ASN A 58 -9.88 15.11 -6.47
CA ASN A 58 -8.74 15.82 -5.92
C ASN A 58 -9.18 16.98 -5.02
N GLU A 59 -8.27 17.40 -4.12
CA GLU A 59 -8.47 18.53 -3.20
C GLU A 59 -9.79 18.43 -2.41
N VAL A 60 -10.07 17.21 -1.90
CA VAL A 60 -11.31 16.94 -1.17
C VAL A 60 -11.28 17.60 0.20
N GLU A 61 -12.22 18.49 0.44
CA GLU A 61 -12.35 19.17 1.72
C GLU A 61 -12.87 18.22 2.80
N LEU A 62 -12.18 18.22 3.93
CA LEU A 62 -12.50 17.41 5.11
C LEU A 62 -12.56 18.30 6.34
N SER A 63 -13.72 18.32 7.01
CA SER A 63 -13.94 19.07 8.24
C SER A 63 -13.58 18.25 9.48
N GLY A 64 -13.18 18.94 10.56
CA GLY A 64 -12.80 18.34 11.83
C GLY A 64 -11.30 18.10 12.01
N MET A 65 -10.46 18.78 11.23
CA MET A 65 -9.02 18.79 11.40
C MET A 65 -8.60 19.50 12.69
N PRO A 66 -7.54 19.04 13.37
CA PRO A 66 -7.02 19.67 14.60
C PRO A 66 -6.19 20.94 14.32
N ASN A 67 -6.60 21.74 13.35
CA ASN A 67 -6.00 23.01 12.99
C ASN A 67 -6.98 24.16 13.26
N LYS A 68 -6.49 25.42 13.19
CA LYS A 68 -7.32 26.61 13.48
C LYS A 68 -8.52 26.76 12.54
N SER A 69 -8.44 26.26 11.30
CA SER A 69 -9.51 26.32 10.32
C SER A 69 -10.50 25.15 10.44
N GLU A 70 -10.18 24.13 11.26
CA GLU A 70 -10.93 22.88 11.38
C GLU A 70 -11.16 22.15 10.05
N THR A 71 -10.48 22.58 8.99
CA THR A 71 -10.57 22.04 7.63
C THR A 71 -9.21 21.62 7.10
N GLY A 72 -9.22 20.63 6.24
CA GLY A 72 -8.05 20.18 5.47
C GLY A 72 -8.50 19.70 4.09
N TYR A 73 -7.55 19.59 3.19
CA TYR A 73 -7.77 19.17 1.81
C TYR A 73 -6.93 17.95 1.53
N ALA A 74 -7.59 16.81 1.31
CA ALA A 74 -6.90 15.60 0.88
C ALA A 74 -6.56 15.72 -0.61
N ASP A 75 -5.30 15.45 -0.97
CA ASP A 75 -4.86 15.59 -2.37
C ASP A 75 -5.71 14.75 -3.32
N TYR A 76 -5.97 13.47 -2.95
CA TYR A 76 -6.90 12.60 -3.66
C TYR A 76 -7.67 11.70 -2.70
N VAL A 77 -8.94 11.44 -3.03
CA VAL A 77 -9.75 10.39 -2.41
C VAL A 77 -10.31 9.51 -3.51
N LEU A 78 -10.06 8.20 -3.40
CA LEU A 78 -10.55 7.18 -4.32
C LEU A 78 -11.81 6.54 -3.75
N TYR A 79 -12.82 6.34 -4.60
CA TYR A 79 -14.14 5.89 -4.22
C TYR A 79 -14.54 4.58 -4.95
N ASP A 80 -15.37 3.79 -4.29
CA ASP A 80 -16.09 2.70 -4.95
C ASP A 80 -17.34 3.23 -5.70
N ASP A 81 -18.07 2.32 -6.36
CA ASP A 81 -19.29 2.66 -7.11
C ASP A 81 -20.44 3.19 -6.22
N MET A 82 -20.35 2.98 -4.90
CA MET A 82 -21.31 3.52 -3.91
C MET A 82 -20.80 4.81 -3.27
N HIS A 83 -19.80 5.45 -3.84
CA HIS A 83 -19.16 6.67 -3.31
C HIS A 83 -18.63 6.51 -1.87
N ARG A 84 -18.20 5.31 -1.49
CA ARG A 84 -17.52 5.07 -0.22
C ARG A 84 -16.01 5.13 -0.45
N PRO A 85 -15.22 5.80 0.42
CA PRO A 85 -13.78 5.93 0.22
C PRO A 85 -13.08 4.57 0.32
N LEU A 86 -12.27 4.28 -0.71
CA LEU A 86 -11.37 3.12 -0.78
C LEU A 86 -9.95 3.51 -0.35
N ALA A 87 -9.48 4.67 -0.79
CA ALA A 87 -8.16 5.14 -0.44
C ALA A 87 -8.07 6.66 -0.36
N VAL A 88 -7.08 7.13 0.41
CA VAL A 88 -6.61 8.52 0.43
C VAL A 88 -5.19 8.52 -0.07
N ILE A 89 -4.84 9.47 -0.93
CA ILE A 89 -3.48 9.66 -1.41
C ILE A 89 -3.01 11.03 -0.96
N GLU A 90 -1.85 11.07 -0.33
CA GLU A 90 -1.13 12.30 0.01
C GLU A 90 0.08 12.41 -0.91
N ALA A 91 0.13 13.49 -1.65
CA ALA A 91 1.18 13.77 -2.62
C ALA A 91 2.27 14.66 -2.02
N LYS A 92 3.50 14.47 -2.44
CA LYS A 92 4.62 15.36 -2.11
C LYS A 92 5.40 15.69 -3.38
N ARG A 93 6.22 16.73 -3.32
CA ARG A 93 7.14 17.11 -4.39
C ARG A 93 8.11 15.96 -4.67
N THR A 94 8.57 15.82 -5.89
CA THR A 94 9.43 14.72 -6.33
C THR A 94 10.73 14.54 -5.52
N CYS A 95 11.26 15.62 -4.96
CA CYS A 95 12.48 15.61 -4.15
C CYS A 95 12.22 15.49 -2.63
N VAL A 96 10.96 15.37 -2.21
CA VAL A 96 10.56 15.31 -0.81
C VAL A 96 10.27 13.87 -0.40
N ASP A 97 10.73 13.50 0.80
CA ASP A 97 10.42 12.20 1.40
C ASP A 97 8.90 12.06 1.62
N VAL A 98 8.34 10.98 1.11
CA VAL A 98 6.91 10.69 1.19
C VAL A 98 6.40 10.60 2.64
N SER A 99 7.26 10.23 3.57
CA SER A 99 6.91 10.10 5.00
C SER A 99 6.46 11.41 5.65
N LYS A 100 6.82 12.56 5.07
CA LYS A 100 6.40 13.89 5.59
C LYS A 100 4.89 14.12 5.53
N GLY A 101 4.18 13.45 4.61
CA GLY A 101 2.71 13.49 4.52
C GLY A 101 1.99 12.54 5.45
N ARG A 102 2.69 11.61 6.13
CA ARG A 102 2.11 10.51 6.89
C ARG A 102 1.08 10.94 7.92
N GLN A 103 1.40 11.93 8.74
CA GLN A 103 0.49 12.37 9.80
C GLN A 103 -0.78 13.00 9.24
N GLN A 104 -0.63 13.81 8.21
CA GLN A 104 -1.75 14.48 7.54
C GLN A 104 -2.68 13.44 6.89
N ALA A 105 -2.14 12.50 6.14
CA ALA A 105 -2.90 11.43 5.51
C ALA A 105 -3.64 10.53 6.53
N LYS A 106 -3.03 10.25 7.69
CA LYS A 106 -3.70 9.53 8.77
C LYS A 106 -4.89 10.29 9.32
N LEU A 107 -4.77 11.60 9.56
CA LEU A 107 -5.88 12.42 10.02
C LEU A 107 -7.02 12.45 8.99
N TYR A 108 -6.73 12.54 7.71
CA TYR A 108 -7.74 12.45 6.66
C TYR A 108 -8.45 11.10 6.65
N ALA A 109 -7.70 10.01 6.79
CA ALA A 109 -8.27 8.67 6.89
C ALA A 109 -9.16 8.51 8.12
N ASP A 110 -8.78 9.09 9.28
CA ASP A 110 -9.56 9.07 10.52
C ASP A 110 -10.90 9.83 10.35
N LEU A 111 -10.88 10.98 9.66
CA LEU A 111 -12.09 11.76 9.37
C LEU A 111 -13.03 11.01 8.44
N LEU A 112 -12.50 10.42 7.37
CA LEU A 112 -13.28 9.62 6.44
C LEU A 112 -13.86 8.36 7.11
N GLU A 113 -13.09 7.70 7.98
CA GLU A 113 -13.57 6.57 8.77
C GLU A 113 -14.73 6.95 9.69
N LYS A 114 -14.65 8.09 10.36
CA LYS A 114 -15.78 8.61 11.19
C LYS A 114 -17.04 8.82 10.36
N LYS A 115 -16.90 9.39 9.17
CA LYS A 115 -18.01 9.71 8.26
C LYS A 115 -18.62 8.49 7.60
N TYR A 116 -17.79 7.59 7.08
CA TYR A 116 -18.23 6.46 6.23
C TYR A 116 -18.21 5.10 6.94
N LYS A 117 -17.76 5.06 8.22
CA LYS A 117 -17.62 3.82 9.02
C LYS A 117 -16.71 2.79 8.38
N ARG A 118 -15.80 3.24 7.51
CA ARG A 118 -14.81 2.43 6.82
C ARG A 118 -13.52 3.24 6.66
N ARG A 119 -12.42 2.70 7.23
CA ARG A 119 -11.12 3.32 7.13
C ARG A 119 -10.55 3.11 5.73
N PRO A 120 -10.26 4.16 4.95
CA PRO A 120 -9.61 4.02 3.67
C PRO A 120 -8.15 3.59 3.83
N VAL A 121 -7.61 2.94 2.81
CA VAL A 121 -6.17 2.70 2.67
C VAL A 121 -5.48 4.04 2.40
N ILE A 122 -4.27 4.22 2.93
CA ILE A 122 -3.49 5.44 2.72
C ILE A 122 -2.34 5.13 1.77
N PHE A 123 -2.20 5.95 0.73
CA PHE A 123 -1.01 6.00 -0.10
C PHE A 123 -0.27 7.31 0.11
N LEU A 124 1.04 7.23 0.28
CA LEU A 124 1.94 8.37 0.33
C LEU A 124 2.82 8.31 -0.91
N THR A 125 2.88 9.35 -1.72
CA THR A 125 3.66 9.31 -2.95
C THR A 125 4.29 10.66 -3.31
N ASN A 126 5.44 10.62 -3.96
CA ASN A 126 6.10 11.76 -4.59
C ASN A 126 6.25 11.56 -6.12
N GLY A 127 5.51 10.59 -6.68
CA GLY A 127 5.55 10.25 -8.10
C GLY A 127 6.60 9.20 -8.47
N PHE A 128 7.64 9.02 -7.66
CA PHE A 128 8.69 7.99 -7.87
C PHE A 128 8.66 6.91 -6.81
N GLU A 129 8.27 7.27 -5.63
CA GLU A 129 8.17 6.36 -4.50
C GLU A 129 6.75 6.41 -3.95
N THR A 130 6.19 5.23 -3.70
CA THR A 130 4.85 5.09 -3.17
C THR A 130 4.88 4.16 -1.97
N HIS A 131 4.30 4.59 -0.86
CA HIS A 131 4.11 3.81 0.36
C HIS A 131 2.65 3.56 0.62
N ILE A 132 2.35 2.42 1.22
CA ILE A 132 0.99 2.05 1.61
C ILE A 132 0.90 1.85 3.12
N ILE A 133 -0.21 2.34 3.71
CA ILE A 133 -0.62 2.10 5.08
C ILE A 133 -2.05 1.56 5.04
N ASP A 134 -2.22 0.28 5.32
CA ASP A 134 -3.50 -0.42 5.20
C ASP A 134 -4.06 -0.89 6.54
N GLY A 135 -3.38 -0.60 7.64
CA GLY A 135 -3.81 -0.99 8.99
C GLY A 135 -3.62 -2.47 9.31
N GLN A 136 -3.32 -3.33 8.33
CA GLN A 136 -3.08 -4.77 8.52
C GLN A 136 -1.58 -5.07 8.65
N TYR A 137 -0.75 -4.29 7.99
CA TYR A 137 0.70 -4.44 7.96
C TYR A 137 1.37 -3.13 8.34
N PRO A 138 2.65 -3.19 8.77
CA PRO A 138 3.48 -2.00 8.84
C PRO A 138 3.51 -1.27 7.50
N GLU A 139 3.70 0.05 7.57
CA GLU A 139 3.94 0.86 6.38
C GLU A 139 5.02 0.22 5.52
N ARG A 140 4.78 0.13 4.23
CA ARG A 140 5.69 -0.50 3.28
C ARG A 140 5.65 0.18 1.93
N LYS A 141 6.76 0.09 1.22
CA LYS A 141 6.87 0.52 -0.17
C LYS A 141 6.04 -0.39 -1.08
N CYS A 142 5.36 0.19 -2.04
CA CYS A 142 4.66 -0.53 -3.10
C CYS A 142 5.05 0.05 -4.47
N ALA A 143 4.83 -0.73 -5.53
CA ALA A 143 5.23 -0.34 -6.88
C ALA A 143 4.38 0.79 -7.44
N THR A 144 3.08 0.80 -7.14
CA THR A 144 2.12 1.78 -7.63
C THR A 144 0.89 1.84 -6.74
N ILE A 145 -0.03 2.75 -7.03
CA ILE A 145 -1.36 2.81 -6.42
C ILE A 145 -2.17 1.61 -6.94
N TYR A 146 -2.89 0.93 -6.05
CA TYR A 146 -3.66 -0.25 -6.41
C TYR A 146 -4.87 0.10 -7.27
N SER A 147 -5.28 -0.84 -8.13
CA SER A 147 -6.49 -0.70 -8.93
C SER A 147 -7.76 -0.69 -8.05
N LYS A 148 -8.84 -0.14 -8.58
CA LYS A 148 -10.16 -0.17 -7.92
C LYS A 148 -10.55 -1.58 -7.53
N ARG A 149 -10.43 -2.52 -8.47
CA ARG A 149 -10.73 -3.94 -8.26
C ARG A 149 -9.92 -4.57 -7.13
N ASP A 150 -8.62 -4.23 -7.02
CA ASP A 150 -7.77 -4.79 -5.98
C ASP A 150 -8.13 -4.24 -4.60
N LEU A 151 -8.44 -2.94 -4.50
CA LEU A 151 -8.90 -2.34 -3.26
C LEU A 151 -10.27 -2.87 -2.84
N GLU A 152 -11.21 -3.02 -3.75
CA GLU A 152 -12.52 -3.62 -3.48
C GLU A 152 -12.38 -5.07 -3.00
N LYS A 153 -11.56 -5.86 -3.69
CA LYS A 153 -11.24 -7.22 -3.26
C LYS A 153 -10.62 -7.25 -1.86
N TRP A 154 -9.72 -6.35 -1.58
CA TRP A 154 -9.08 -6.24 -0.28
C TRP A 154 -10.11 -5.92 0.83
N PHE A 155 -11.01 -4.96 0.60
CA PHE A 155 -12.10 -4.65 1.55
C PHE A 155 -13.07 -5.81 1.73
N ASN A 156 -13.43 -6.52 0.66
CA ASN A 156 -14.29 -7.69 0.73
C ASN A 156 -13.64 -8.81 1.55
N LEU A 157 -12.36 -9.05 1.38
CA LEU A 157 -11.63 -10.03 2.21
C LEU A 157 -11.60 -9.65 3.68
N LEU A 158 -11.49 -8.35 4.01
CA LEU A 158 -11.56 -7.88 5.39
C LEU A 158 -12.94 -8.10 6.01
N THR A 159 -14.02 -7.83 5.27
CA THR A 159 -15.39 -8.04 5.75
C THR A 159 -15.76 -9.51 5.87
N MET A 160 -15.18 -10.38 5.05
CA MET A 160 -15.39 -11.83 5.12
C MET A 160 -14.54 -12.52 6.20
N ARG A 161 -13.59 -11.80 6.81
CA ARG A 161 -12.71 -12.35 7.81
C ARG A 161 -13.50 -12.70 9.08
N THR A 162 -13.58 -14.00 9.37
CA THR A 162 -14.21 -14.50 10.59
C THR A 162 -13.20 -14.46 11.74
N SER A 163 -13.64 -14.05 12.93
CA SER A 163 -12.78 -14.08 14.12
C SER A 163 -12.44 -15.53 14.51
N LEU A 164 -11.18 -15.75 14.81
CA LEU A 164 -10.67 -17.05 15.25
C LEU A 164 -10.73 -17.22 16.79
N LYS A 165 -11.43 -16.31 17.52
CA LYS A 165 -11.49 -16.35 19.00
C LYS A 165 -12.28 -17.53 19.55
N HIS A 166 -13.35 -17.92 18.87
CA HIS A 166 -14.29 -18.95 19.33
C HIS A 166 -14.29 -20.18 18.44
N ILE A 167 -13.09 -20.61 18.03
CA ILE A 167 -12.95 -21.80 17.18
C ILE A 167 -13.24 -23.07 17.95
N THR A 168 -13.90 -24.00 17.29
CA THR A 168 -14.07 -25.37 17.77
C THR A 168 -13.11 -26.26 16.99
N VAL A 169 -12.20 -26.94 17.70
CA VAL A 169 -11.27 -27.88 17.09
C VAL A 169 -11.99 -29.19 16.82
N ASP A 170 -11.86 -29.71 15.60
CA ASP A 170 -12.44 -31.00 15.24
C ASP A 170 -11.67 -32.13 15.96
N LYS A 171 -12.30 -32.69 17.00
CA LYS A 171 -11.70 -33.76 17.82
C LYS A 171 -11.51 -35.09 17.08
N SER A 172 -12.18 -35.27 15.93
CA SER A 172 -11.92 -36.46 15.10
C SER A 172 -10.53 -36.39 14.44
N ILE A 173 -10.00 -35.17 14.24
CA ILE A 173 -8.69 -34.93 13.64
C ILE A 173 -7.61 -34.73 14.72
N ALA A 174 -7.89 -33.84 15.70
CA ALA A 174 -6.97 -33.46 16.77
C ALA A 174 -7.68 -33.64 18.13
N ASP A 175 -7.50 -34.81 18.73
CA ASP A 175 -8.21 -35.27 19.94
C ASP A 175 -7.45 -34.98 21.24
N ARG A 176 -6.13 -34.69 21.15
CA ARG A 176 -5.30 -34.48 22.32
C ARG A 176 -5.30 -33.04 22.78
N TYR A 177 -5.37 -32.83 24.11
CA TYR A 177 -5.47 -31.49 24.70
C TYR A 177 -4.37 -30.52 24.25
N TYR A 178 -3.14 -31.00 24.12
CA TYR A 178 -2.00 -30.15 23.68
C TYR A 178 -2.10 -29.76 22.20
N GLN A 179 -2.73 -30.56 21.34
CA GLN A 179 -3.00 -30.21 19.96
C GLN A 179 -4.04 -29.11 19.88
N GLU A 180 -5.13 -29.22 20.65
CA GLU A 180 -6.14 -28.18 20.76
C GLU A 180 -5.55 -26.88 21.30
N ALA A 181 -4.73 -26.94 22.35
CA ALA A 181 -4.04 -25.80 22.92
C ALA A 181 -3.11 -25.11 21.91
N ALA A 182 -2.34 -25.89 21.14
CA ALA A 182 -1.47 -25.38 20.10
C ALA A 182 -2.25 -24.68 18.97
N ILE A 183 -3.35 -25.28 18.51
CA ILE A 183 -4.22 -24.69 17.48
C ILE A 183 -4.82 -23.37 17.98
N LYS A 184 -5.38 -23.33 19.18
CA LYS A 184 -5.93 -22.11 19.78
C LYS A 184 -4.87 -21.02 19.93
N ALA A 185 -3.66 -21.36 20.35
CA ALA A 185 -2.56 -20.40 20.48
C ALA A 185 -2.16 -19.78 19.12
N VAL A 186 -2.11 -20.59 18.06
CA VAL A 186 -1.85 -20.08 16.69
C VAL A 186 -2.98 -19.17 16.24
N CYS A 187 -4.22 -19.58 16.41
CA CYS A 187 -5.39 -18.80 16.00
C CYS A 187 -5.47 -17.44 16.74
N SER A 188 -5.26 -17.43 18.05
CA SER A 188 -5.18 -16.20 18.85
C SER A 188 -4.00 -15.30 18.39
N SER A 189 -2.84 -15.90 18.10
CA SER A 189 -1.69 -15.16 17.58
C SER A 189 -1.99 -14.48 16.24
N PHE A 190 -2.74 -15.13 15.36
CA PHE A 190 -3.12 -14.59 14.06
C PHE A 190 -4.23 -13.54 14.18
N ASP A 191 -5.22 -13.75 15.02
CA ASP A 191 -6.39 -12.89 15.14
C ASP A 191 -6.13 -11.65 16.01
N GLU A 192 -5.52 -11.84 17.19
CA GLU A 192 -5.34 -10.76 18.16
C GLU A 192 -4.06 -9.95 17.97
N LYS A 193 -2.97 -10.65 17.59
CA LYS A 193 -1.64 -10.04 17.44
C LYS A 193 -1.28 -9.73 15.98
N ASN A 194 -2.15 -10.07 15.04
CA ASN A 194 -1.94 -9.93 13.61
C ASN A 194 -0.61 -10.55 13.11
N HIS A 195 -0.15 -11.61 13.78
CA HIS A 195 1.04 -12.34 13.34
C HIS A 195 0.72 -13.14 12.08
N ARG A 196 1.71 -13.31 11.21
CA ARG A 196 1.56 -14.07 9.95
C ARG A 196 2.32 -15.37 9.93
N LYS A 197 3.09 -15.61 10.95
CA LYS A 197 3.91 -16.80 11.09
C LYS A 197 3.79 -17.31 12.51
N ALA A 198 3.71 -18.62 12.65
CA ALA A 198 3.76 -19.30 13.93
C ALA A 198 4.70 -20.51 13.83
N LEU A 199 5.44 -20.76 14.88
CA LEU A 199 6.30 -21.94 14.99
C LEU A 199 5.70 -22.92 16.00
N LEU A 200 5.38 -24.13 15.54
CA LEU A 200 4.95 -25.23 16.40
C LEU A 200 6.08 -26.23 16.58
N VAL A 201 6.58 -26.36 17.81
CA VAL A 201 7.59 -27.36 18.17
C VAL A 201 6.89 -28.51 18.89
N MET A 202 6.91 -29.69 18.29
CA MET A 202 6.21 -30.88 18.79
C MET A 202 7.10 -32.10 18.66
N ALA A 203 7.06 -33.01 19.65
CA ALA A 203 7.81 -34.24 19.67
C ALA A 203 7.43 -35.21 18.52
N THR A 204 8.30 -36.13 18.17
CA THR A 204 7.98 -37.19 17.21
C THR A 204 6.84 -38.04 17.74
N GLY A 205 5.90 -38.45 16.88
CA GLY A 205 4.71 -39.21 17.30
C GLY A 205 3.61 -38.44 18.01
N SER A 206 3.76 -37.13 18.27
CA SER A 206 2.74 -36.28 18.91
C SER A 206 1.58 -35.91 18.01
N GLY A 207 1.59 -36.31 16.75
CA GLY A 207 0.52 -35.99 15.78
C GLY A 207 0.63 -34.62 15.13
N LYS A 208 1.85 -34.16 14.83
CA LYS A 208 2.12 -32.89 14.11
C LYS A 208 1.24 -32.71 12.88
N THR A 209 1.17 -33.75 12.03
CA THR A 209 0.37 -33.69 10.79
C THR A 209 -1.12 -33.50 11.09
N ARG A 210 -1.66 -34.20 12.08
CA ARG A 210 -3.07 -34.05 12.50
C ARG A 210 -3.36 -32.65 13.02
N THR A 211 -2.44 -32.07 13.80
CA THR A 211 -2.54 -30.70 14.30
C THR A 211 -2.58 -29.69 13.16
N VAL A 212 -1.70 -29.85 12.15
CA VAL A 212 -1.65 -28.98 10.98
C VAL A 212 -2.91 -29.12 10.13
N ILE A 213 -3.40 -30.34 9.88
CA ILE A 213 -4.65 -30.58 9.13
C ILE A 213 -5.84 -29.93 9.84
N ALA A 214 -5.95 -30.12 11.17
CA ALA A 214 -7.02 -29.49 11.95
C ALA A 214 -6.94 -27.94 11.91
N LEU A 215 -5.73 -27.38 11.94
CA LEU A 215 -5.52 -25.94 11.80
C LEU A 215 -5.92 -25.43 10.40
N CYS A 216 -5.51 -26.13 9.33
CA CYS A 216 -5.89 -25.77 7.96
C CYS A 216 -7.41 -25.83 7.70
N LYS A 217 -8.13 -26.66 8.45
CA LYS A 217 -9.60 -26.74 8.36
C LYS A 217 -10.29 -25.50 9.00
N ILE A 218 -9.60 -24.83 9.93
CA ILE A 218 -10.11 -23.68 10.66
C ILE A 218 -9.79 -22.35 9.93
N LEU A 219 -8.59 -22.27 9.32
CA LEU A 219 -8.10 -21.11 8.58
C LEU A 219 -8.69 -21.02 7.16
#